data_212e96d190175e2a75a9e944055de061
#
_entry.id   212e96d190175e2a75a9e944055de061
#
_cell.length_a   1.000
_cell.length_b   1.000
_cell.length_c   1.000
_cell.angle_alpha   90.00
_cell.angle_beta   90.00
_cell.angle_gamma   90.00
#
_symmetry.space_group_name_H-M   'P 1'
#
loop_
_entity.id
_entity.type
_entity.pdbx_description
1 polymer ?
#
loop_
_entity_poly.entity_id
_entity_poly.type
_entity_poly.pdbx_seq_one_letter_code
_entity_poly.pdbx_strand_id
1 'polypeptide(L)'
;WAIDEAESVGVELAYEVPREGSNIWYDGWVIPKYARNVKAASYFINFLCRPDVALRNMEEIGYVSSIASPEIMEARIDTTLEDYVDASYFFGEIGRHVKLHNTQYPDISVVNRCSMIRDFGDKTVEVLEIWQRVKGDNLNSGIVLLIFVVVFALCVWRIHSRWQKYKRQRMQRRKRRRK
;
A
#
# COMPACT_ATOMS: atom_id res chain seq x y z
N TRP A 1 7.92 -8.05 -4.50
CA TRP A 1 8.38 -6.65 -4.66
C TRP A 1 9.30 -6.20 -3.51
N ALA A 2 8.84 -6.16 -2.25
CA ALA A 2 9.68 -5.68 -1.13
C ALA A 2 10.99 -6.48 -0.98
N ILE A 3 10.96 -7.79 -1.21
CA ILE A 3 12.14 -8.67 -1.20
C ILE A 3 13.06 -8.30 -2.36
N ASP A 4 12.54 -8.26 -3.58
CA ASP A 4 13.31 -7.97 -4.79
C ASP A 4 13.97 -6.58 -4.71
N GLU A 5 13.24 -5.58 -4.19
CA GLU A 5 13.78 -4.23 -3.98
C GLU A 5 14.88 -4.20 -2.93
N ALA A 6 14.73 -4.94 -1.83
CA ALA A 6 15.74 -5.04 -0.78
C ALA A 6 17.01 -5.76 -1.30
N GLU A 7 16.87 -6.84 -2.05
CA GLU A 7 17.98 -7.55 -2.67
C GLU A 7 18.75 -6.65 -3.65
N SER A 8 18.05 -5.77 -4.40
CA SER A 8 18.68 -4.85 -5.34
C SER A 8 19.66 -3.87 -4.67
N VAL A 9 19.46 -3.60 -3.38
CA VAL A 9 20.32 -2.72 -2.55
C VAL A 9 21.17 -3.50 -1.55
N GLY A 10 21.23 -4.83 -1.69
CA GLY A 10 22.05 -5.69 -0.85
C GLY A 10 21.50 -5.93 0.56
N VAL A 11 20.22 -5.79 0.76
CA VAL A 11 19.52 -6.07 2.02
C VAL A 11 18.77 -7.39 1.89
N GLU A 12 19.03 -8.34 2.77
CA GLU A 12 18.31 -9.61 2.84
C GLU A 12 17.07 -9.43 3.72
N LEU A 13 15.88 -9.77 3.21
CA LEU A 13 14.63 -9.80 3.94
C LEU A 13 14.06 -11.21 4.01
N ALA A 14 13.59 -11.61 5.19
CA ALA A 14 12.81 -12.81 5.37
C ALA A 14 11.30 -12.48 5.37
N TYR A 15 10.52 -13.38 4.77
CA TYR A 15 9.05 -13.31 4.83
C TYR A 15 8.53 -14.47 5.69
N GLU A 16 7.74 -14.10 6.71
CA GLU A 16 7.16 -15.09 7.62
C GLU A 16 5.69 -14.74 7.89
N VAL A 17 4.82 -15.73 7.77
CA VAL A 17 3.44 -15.61 8.20
C VAL A 17 3.34 -16.07 9.64
N PRO A 18 2.91 -15.22 10.60
CA PRO A 18 2.80 -15.57 12.00
C PRO A 18 1.98 -16.84 12.24
N ARG A 19 2.23 -17.51 13.35
CA ARG A 19 1.51 -18.73 13.72
C ARG A 19 0.01 -18.51 13.86
N GLU A 20 -0.38 -17.31 14.25
CA GLU A 20 -1.77 -16.85 14.38
C GLU A 20 -2.46 -16.66 13.03
N GLY A 21 -1.70 -16.65 11.93
CA GLY A 21 -2.17 -16.39 10.59
C GLY A 21 -2.01 -14.94 10.16
N SER A 22 -2.57 -14.62 8.99
CA SER A 22 -2.55 -13.29 8.38
C SER A 22 -3.84 -13.06 7.61
N ASN A 23 -3.95 -11.92 6.97
CA ASN A 23 -5.05 -11.63 6.05
C ASN A 23 -4.71 -12.05 4.61
N ILE A 24 -5.73 -12.48 3.89
CA ILE A 24 -5.70 -12.73 2.44
C ILE A 24 -6.69 -11.79 1.78
N TRP A 25 -6.34 -11.27 0.60
CA TRP A 25 -7.24 -10.48 -0.23
C TRP A 25 -7.06 -10.83 -1.70
N TYR A 26 -8.05 -10.47 -2.49
CA TYR A 26 -8.04 -10.59 -3.94
C TYR A 26 -8.45 -9.27 -4.56
N ASP A 27 -7.61 -8.74 -5.44
CA ASP A 27 -7.94 -7.60 -6.26
C ASP A 27 -8.61 -8.10 -7.55
N GLY A 28 -9.65 -7.43 -7.97
CA GLY A 28 -10.44 -7.86 -9.13
C GLY A 28 -10.81 -6.71 -10.05
N TRP A 29 -10.76 -6.97 -11.35
CA TRP A 29 -11.31 -6.08 -12.34
C TRP A 29 -12.82 -6.17 -12.37
N VAL A 30 -13.49 -5.02 -12.33
CA VAL A 30 -14.96 -4.95 -12.38
C VAL A 30 -15.43 -4.04 -13.51
N ILE A 31 -16.56 -4.40 -14.12
CA ILE A 31 -17.23 -3.57 -15.11
C ILE A 31 -18.43 -2.91 -14.43
N PRO A 32 -18.46 -1.59 -14.24
CA PRO A 32 -19.59 -0.90 -13.62
C PRO A 32 -20.89 -1.12 -14.40
N LYS A 33 -22.03 -1.16 -13.69
CA LYS A 33 -23.36 -1.42 -14.26
C LYS A 33 -23.71 -0.53 -15.47
N TYR A 34 -23.25 0.72 -15.46
CA TYR A 34 -23.55 1.71 -16.49
C TYR A 34 -22.37 2.00 -17.42
N ALA A 35 -21.40 1.09 -17.51
CA ALA A 35 -20.29 1.22 -18.45
C ALA A 35 -20.79 1.28 -19.90
N ARG A 36 -20.25 2.22 -20.68
CA ARG A 36 -20.67 2.39 -22.09
C ARG A 36 -20.09 1.35 -23.03
N ASN A 37 -18.88 0.86 -22.74
CA ASN A 37 -18.13 -0.07 -23.59
C ASN A 37 -17.88 -1.42 -22.91
N VAL A 38 -18.94 -2.08 -22.43
CA VAL A 38 -18.86 -3.38 -21.73
C VAL A 38 -18.10 -4.41 -22.55
N LYS A 39 -18.36 -4.48 -23.86
CA LYS A 39 -17.70 -5.44 -24.75
C LYS A 39 -16.18 -5.22 -24.81
N ALA A 40 -15.73 -3.98 -24.97
CA ALA A 40 -14.30 -3.67 -24.96
C ALA A 40 -13.64 -3.96 -23.62
N ALA A 41 -14.31 -3.63 -22.50
CA ALA A 41 -13.85 -3.95 -21.17
C ALA A 41 -13.72 -5.48 -20.95
N SER A 42 -14.68 -6.26 -21.41
CA SER A 42 -14.62 -7.73 -21.35
C SER A 42 -13.45 -8.29 -22.16
N TYR A 43 -13.20 -7.78 -23.36
CA TYR A 43 -12.03 -8.18 -24.15
C TYR A 43 -10.71 -7.83 -23.46
N PHE A 44 -10.64 -6.66 -22.82
CA PHE A 44 -9.45 -6.26 -22.07
C PHE A 44 -9.20 -7.19 -20.88
N ILE A 45 -10.24 -7.48 -20.08
CA ILE A 45 -10.12 -8.42 -18.96
C ILE A 45 -9.72 -9.81 -19.46
N ASN A 46 -10.34 -10.30 -20.55
CA ASN A 46 -9.96 -11.58 -21.13
C ASN A 46 -8.51 -11.61 -21.64
N PHE A 47 -8.00 -10.50 -22.19
CA PHE A 47 -6.59 -10.37 -22.57
C PHE A 47 -5.67 -10.48 -21.35
N LEU A 48 -6.02 -9.86 -20.23
CA LEU A 48 -5.25 -9.95 -18.98
C LEU A 48 -5.24 -11.35 -18.37
N CYS A 49 -6.25 -12.17 -18.67
CA CYS A 49 -6.33 -13.56 -18.20
C CYS A 49 -5.47 -14.54 -19.01
N ARG A 50 -4.82 -14.11 -20.08
CA ARG A 50 -3.89 -14.96 -20.83
C ARG A 50 -2.66 -15.28 -19.99
N PRO A 51 -2.19 -16.55 -19.96
CA PRO A 51 -1.05 -16.95 -19.14
C PRO A 51 0.22 -16.11 -19.39
N ASP A 52 0.54 -15.85 -20.67
CA ASP A 52 1.69 -15.05 -21.06
C ASP A 52 1.61 -13.57 -20.61
N VAL A 53 0.41 -13.02 -20.56
CA VAL A 53 0.17 -11.66 -20.07
C VAL A 53 0.18 -11.64 -18.54
N ALA A 54 -0.44 -12.63 -17.91
CA ALA A 54 -0.48 -12.77 -16.46
C ALA A 54 0.93 -12.91 -15.87
N LEU A 55 1.79 -13.72 -16.49
CA LEU A 55 3.19 -13.87 -16.07
C LEU A 55 3.94 -12.54 -16.12
N ARG A 56 3.83 -11.79 -17.23
CA ARG A 56 4.46 -10.45 -17.33
C ARG A 56 3.92 -9.47 -16.29
N ASN A 57 2.63 -9.50 -16.01
CA ASN A 57 2.06 -8.66 -14.95
C ASN A 57 2.59 -9.03 -13.57
N MET A 58 2.79 -10.34 -13.29
CA MET A 58 3.39 -10.79 -12.03
C MET A 58 4.82 -10.27 -11.87
N GLU A 59 5.61 -10.26 -12.94
CA GLU A 59 6.99 -9.74 -12.94
C GLU A 59 7.05 -8.23 -12.69
N GLU A 60 6.17 -7.47 -13.35
CA GLU A 60 6.15 -6.00 -13.23
C GLU A 60 5.54 -5.50 -11.92
N ILE A 61 4.48 -6.16 -11.44
CA ILE A 61 3.71 -5.69 -10.27
C ILE A 61 4.20 -6.36 -8.97
N GLY A 62 4.82 -7.53 -9.07
CA GLY A 62 5.25 -8.33 -7.93
C GLY A 62 4.09 -9.03 -7.19
N TYR A 63 2.89 -9.06 -7.77
CA TYR A 63 1.73 -9.76 -7.21
C TYR A 63 1.48 -11.07 -7.93
N VAL A 64 0.92 -12.04 -7.21
CA VAL A 64 0.50 -13.31 -7.79
C VAL A 64 -0.77 -13.11 -8.60
N SER A 65 -0.80 -13.66 -9.81
CA SER A 65 -2.03 -13.68 -10.62
C SER A 65 -3.06 -14.63 -10.03
N SER A 66 -4.34 -14.30 -10.16
CA SER A 66 -5.45 -15.22 -9.84
C SER A 66 -5.73 -16.25 -10.92
N ILE A 67 -4.91 -16.33 -11.96
CA ILE A 67 -5.05 -17.30 -13.05
C ILE A 67 -4.26 -18.58 -12.69
N ALA A 68 -5.02 -19.63 -12.36
CA ALA A 68 -4.46 -20.93 -12.00
C ALA A 68 -4.31 -21.81 -13.25
N SER A 69 -3.31 -21.57 -14.08
CA SER A 69 -3.04 -22.39 -15.26
C SER A 69 -1.77 -23.24 -15.09
N PRO A 70 -1.69 -24.41 -15.75
CA PRO A 70 -0.46 -25.21 -15.75
C PRO A 70 0.76 -24.42 -16.24
N GLU A 71 0.61 -23.57 -17.25
CA GLU A 71 1.69 -22.77 -17.83
C GLU A 71 2.27 -21.77 -16.81
N ILE A 72 1.41 -21.18 -15.99
CA ILE A 72 1.86 -20.27 -14.91
C ILE A 72 2.58 -21.07 -13.84
N MET A 73 2.06 -22.22 -13.45
CA MET A 73 2.72 -23.08 -12.47
C MET A 73 4.11 -23.51 -12.96
N GLU A 74 4.21 -24.02 -14.16
CA GLU A 74 5.47 -24.49 -14.75
C GLU A 74 6.49 -23.36 -14.84
N ALA A 75 6.08 -22.15 -15.22
CA ALA A 75 6.95 -20.99 -15.29
C ALA A 75 7.43 -20.49 -13.90
N ARG A 76 6.81 -20.93 -12.82
CA ARG A 76 7.14 -20.54 -11.43
C ARG A 76 7.82 -21.63 -10.63
N ILE A 77 7.98 -22.83 -11.18
CA ILE A 77 8.77 -23.89 -10.54
C ILE A 77 10.24 -23.47 -10.48
N ASP A 78 10.78 -23.49 -9.29
CA ASP A 78 12.20 -23.25 -9.04
C ASP A 78 12.83 -24.51 -8.44
N THR A 79 13.60 -25.21 -9.26
CA THR A 79 14.26 -26.47 -8.88
C THR A 79 15.39 -26.27 -7.88
N THR A 80 15.85 -25.04 -7.65
CA THR A 80 16.90 -24.69 -6.69
C THR A 80 16.41 -24.65 -5.25
N LEU A 81 15.09 -24.51 -5.05
CA LEU A 81 14.49 -24.53 -3.73
C LEU A 81 14.68 -25.91 -3.08
N GLU A 82 14.92 -25.91 -1.77
CA GLU A 82 15.05 -27.17 -0.99
C GLU A 82 13.67 -27.75 -0.68
N ASP A 83 12.74 -26.89 -0.28
CA ASP A 83 11.42 -27.25 0.22
C ASP A 83 10.36 -27.36 -0.90
N TYR A 84 9.40 -28.27 -0.65
CA TYR A 84 8.19 -28.39 -1.45
C TYR A 84 7.02 -27.75 -0.72
N VAL A 85 6.07 -27.20 -1.48
CA VAL A 85 4.81 -26.65 -0.95
C VAL A 85 3.62 -27.41 -1.53
N ASP A 86 2.54 -27.45 -0.77
CA ASP A 86 1.23 -27.85 -1.29
C ASP A 86 0.44 -26.61 -1.68
N ALA A 87 0.44 -26.30 -2.98
CA ALA A 87 -0.33 -25.23 -3.59
C ALA A 87 -1.61 -25.73 -4.28
N SER A 88 -2.14 -26.88 -3.83
CA SER A 88 -3.36 -27.48 -4.39
C SER A 88 -4.61 -26.63 -4.22
N TYR A 89 -4.64 -25.76 -3.22
CA TYR A 89 -5.70 -24.78 -3.03
C TYR A 89 -5.86 -23.81 -4.22
N PHE A 90 -4.81 -23.66 -5.03
CA PHE A 90 -4.76 -22.78 -6.18
C PHE A 90 -4.69 -23.53 -7.50
N PHE A 91 -3.76 -24.44 -7.65
CA PHE A 91 -3.53 -25.19 -8.90
C PHE A 91 -4.25 -26.56 -8.96
N GLY A 92 -5.00 -26.94 -7.93
CA GLY A 92 -5.59 -28.27 -7.86
C GLY A 92 -4.56 -29.37 -7.68
N GLU A 93 -4.85 -30.57 -8.16
CA GLU A 93 -3.99 -31.77 -7.97
C GLU A 93 -2.54 -31.58 -8.47
N ILE A 94 -2.35 -30.82 -9.56
CA ILE A 94 -1.02 -30.56 -10.11
C ILE A 94 -0.14 -29.68 -9.20
N GLY A 95 -0.76 -28.92 -8.31
CA GLY A 95 -0.06 -28.06 -7.33
C GLY A 95 0.37 -28.78 -6.06
N ARG A 96 0.14 -30.09 -5.94
CA ARG A 96 0.63 -30.86 -4.79
C ARG A 96 2.12 -31.14 -4.92
N HIS A 97 2.84 -30.92 -3.82
CA HIS A 97 4.27 -31.25 -3.72
C HIS A 97 5.12 -30.67 -4.86
N VAL A 98 5.07 -29.35 -5.01
CA VAL A 98 5.77 -28.57 -6.04
C VAL A 98 6.78 -27.63 -5.41
N LYS A 99 7.85 -27.33 -6.12
CA LYS A 99 8.88 -26.36 -5.70
C LYS A 99 8.52 -24.97 -6.18
N LEU A 100 7.75 -24.24 -5.38
CA LEU A 100 7.34 -22.87 -5.63
C LEU A 100 7.79 -21.98 -4.47
N HIS A 101 8.08 -20.70 -4.75
CA HIS A 101 8.41 -19.77 -3.69
C HIS A 101 7.23 -19.58 -2.73
N ASN A 102 7.46 -19.86 -1.44
CA ASN A 102 6.45 -19.76 -0.38
C ASN A 102 5.94 -18.32 -0.15
N THR A 103 6.68 -17.31 -0.59
CA THR A 103 6.27 -15.89 -0.59
C THR A 103 5.18 -15.60 -1.61
N GLN A 104 5.13 -16.36 -2.71
CA GLN A 104 4.12 -16.23 -3.76
C GLN A 104 3.02 -17.27 -3.61
N TYR A 105 3.39 -18.51 -3.35
CA TYR A 105 2.49 -19.65 -3.20
C TYR A 105 2.78 -20.36 -1.87
N PRO A 106 2.29 -19.80 -0.75
CA PRO A 106 2.50 -20.42 0.55
C PRO A 106 1.83 -21.80 0.62
N ASP A 107 2.38 -22.67 1.44
CA ASP A 107 1.79 -24.00 1.67
C ASP A 107 0.34 -23.90 2.17
N ILE A 108 -0.50 -24.86 1.81
CA ILE A 108 -1.91 -24.92 2.20
C ILE A 108 -2.11 -24.80 3.72
N SER A 109 -1.18 -25.30 4.52
CA SER A 109 -1.24 -25.18 5.98
C SER A 109 -1.13 -23.73 6.45
N VAL A 110 -0.38 -22.90 5.73
CA VAL A 110 -0.28 -21.46 5.98
C VAL A 110 -1.57 -20.76 5.57
N VAL A 111 -2.09 -21.06 4.38
CA VAL A 111 -3.34 -20.48 3.86
C VAL A 111 -4.53 -20.76 4.78
N ASN A 112 -4.62 -22.01 5.29
CA ASN A 112 -5.71 -22.43 6.17
C ASN A 112 -5.78 -21.67 7.51
N ARG A 113 -4.70 -21.07 7.97
CA ARG A 113 -4.69 -20.23 9.17
C ARG A 113 -4.87 -18.74 8.88
N CYS A 114 -4.99 -18.35 7.60
CA CYS A 114 -5.24 -16.98 7.19
C CYS A 114 -6.74 -16.70 7.02
N SER A 115 -7.11 -15.45 7.13
CA SER A 115 -8.50 -15.00 6.97
C SER A 115 -8.64 -14.03 5.80
N MET A 116 -9.68 -14.22 5.00
CA MET A 116 -9.99 -13.28 3.92
C MET A 116 -10.46 -11.94 4.48
N ILE A 117 -9.94 -10.85 3.93
CA ILE A 117 -10.44 -9.50 4.23
C ILE A 117 -11.93 -9.43 3.85
N ARG A 118 -12.73 -8.98 4.81
CA ARG A 118 -14.17 -8.78 4.66
C ARG A 118 -14.55 -7.38 5.09
N ASP A 119 -15.71 -6.92 4.65
CA ASP A 119 -16.32 -5.72 5.19
C ASP A 119 -16.64 -5.94 6.68
N PHE A 120 -16.27 -4.99 7.50
CA PHE A 120 -16.51 -5.04 8.95
C PHE A 120 -17.91 -4.55 9.34
N GLY A 121 -18.71 -4.08 8.36
CA GLY A 121 -20.06 -3.57 8.59
C GLY A 121 -20.09 -2.51 9.70
N ASP A 122 -20.93 -2.73 10.70
CA ASP A 122 -21.10 -1.83 11.85
C ASP A 122 -19.83 -1.66 12.72
N LYS A 123 -18.87 -2.59 12.60
CA LYS A 123 -17.58 -2.54 13.31
C LYS A 123 -16.49 -1.72 12.60
N THR A 124 -16.78 -1.19 11.43
CA THR A 124 -15.81 -0.43 10.64
C THR A 124 -15.19 0.74 11.43
N VAL A 125 -16.00 1.46 12.20
CA VAL A 125 -15.53 2.58 13.03
C VAL A 125 -14.54 2.12 14.10
N GLU A 126 -14.85 1.04 14.82
CA GLU A 126 -13.96 0.47 15.85
C GLU A 126 -12.61 0.03 15.25
N VAL A 127 -12.64 -0.61 14.07
CA VAL A 127 -11.43 -1.06 13.36
C VAL A 127 -10.60 0.13 12.91
N LEU A 128 -11.22 1.20 12.38
CA LEU A 128 -10.52 2.42 11.98
C LEU A 128 -9.88 3.12 13.19
N GLU A 129 -10.54 3.15 14.34
CA GLU A 129 -9.95 3.71 15.57
C GLU A 129 -8.74 2.90 16.06
N ILE A 130 -8.80 1.56 15.97
CA ILE A 130 -7.66 0.69 16.27
C ILE A 130 -6.52 0.97 15.31
N TRP A 131 -6.83 1.05 14.02
CA TRP A 131 -5.85 1.34 12.97
C TRP A 131 -5.15 2.68 13.18
N GLN A 132 -5.90 3.75 13.48
CA GLN A 132 -5.34 5.07 13.77
C GLN A 132 -4.40 5.04 14.97
N ARG A 133 -4.76 4.28 16.02
CA ARG A 133 -3.88 4.11 17.21
C ARG A 133 -2.59 3.39 16.87
N VAL A 134 -2.65 2.34 16.06
CA VAL A 134 -1.47 1.56 15.63
C VAL A 134 -0.58 2.38 14.71
N LYS A 135 -1.17 3.11 13.78
CA LYS A 135 -0.44 3.91 12.80
C LYS A 135 0.23 5.15 13.39
N GLY A 136 -0.11 5.51 14.63
CA GLY A 136 0.49 6.63 15.33
C GLY A 136 0.05 8.01 14.80
N ASP A 137 -1.09 8.11 14.13
CA ASP A 137 -1.72 9.38 13.73
C ASP A 137 -2.25 10.16 14.97
N ASN A 138 -1.52 10.04 16.06
CA ASN A 138 -1.77 10.68 17.34
C ASN A 138 -1.14 12.07 17.43
N LEU A 139 -1.22 12.87 16.36
CA LEU A 139 -1.06 14.31 16.54
C LEU A 139 -2.24 14.78 17.38
N ASN A 140 -2.01 14.80 18.71
CA ASN A 140 -2.98 15.32 19.66
C ASN A 140 -3.45 16.68 19.16
N SER A 141 -4.78 16.83 19.05
CA SER A 141 -5.41 18.10 18.60
C SER A 141 -4.84 19.32 19.33
N GLY A 142 -4.38 19.15 20.57
CA GLY A 142 -3.67 20.15 21.35
C GLY A 142 -2.33 20.56 20.75
N ILE A 143 -1.56 19.62 20.18
CA ILE A 143 -0.27 19.92 19.53
C ILE A 143 -0.52 20.69 18.23
N VAL A 144 -1.52 20.30 17.45
CA VAL A 144 -1.92 20.99 16.22
C VAL A 144 -2.36 22.43 16.55
N LEU A 145 -3.21 22.61 17.58
CA LEU A 145 -3.64 23.92 18.04
C LEU A 145 -2.46 24.77 18.52
N LEU A 146 -1.54 24.20 19.28
CA LEU A 146 -0.33 24.88 19.73
C LEU A 146 0.52 25.40 18.56
N ILE A 147 0.71 24.55 17.52
CA ILE A 147 1.43 24.96 16.30
C ILE A 147 0.74 26.14 15.63
N PHE A 148 -0.59 26.10 15.49
CA PHE A 148 -1.37 27.22 14.92
C PHE A 148 -1.21 28.50 15.74
N VAL A 149 -1.28 28.42 17.07
CA VAL A 149 -1.10 29.58 17.97
C VAL A 149 0.31 30.18 17.84
N VAL A 150 1.34 29.34 17.79
CA VAL A 150 2.73 29.80 17.62
C VAL A 150 2.92 30.48 16.25
N VAL A 151 2.44 29.87 15.16
CA VAL A 151 2.53 30.45 13.82
C VAL A 151 1.78 31.79 13.77
N PHE A 152 0.57 31.86 14.34
CA PHE A 152 -0.20 33.11 14.42
C PHE A 152 0.54 34.20 15.20
N ALA A 153 1.08 33.86 16.36
CA ALA A 153 1.87 34.80 17.18
C ALA A 153 3.09 35.34 16.41
N LEU A 154 3.80 34.48 15.68
CA LEU A 154 4.93 34.88 14.83
C LEU A 154 4.51 35.80 13.69
N CYS A 155 3.36 35.54 13.06
CA CYS A 155 2.80 36.41 12.02
C CYS A 155 2.45 37.79 12.58
N VAL A 156 1.74 37.84 13.71
CA VAL A 156 1.40 39.11 14.40
C VAL A 156 2.66 39.89 14.79
N TRP A 157 3.66 39.21 15.40
CA TRP A 157 4.93 39.83 15.73
C TRP A 157 5.65 40.40 14.50
N ARG A 158 5.66 39.66 13.39
CA ARG A 158 6.27 40.09 12.13
C ARG A 158 5.57 41.31 11.53
N ILE A 159 4.24 41.35 11.57
CA ILE A 159 3.45 42.52 11.13
C ILE A 159 3.72 43.72 12.02
N HIS A 160 3.68 43.51 13.34
CA HIS A 160 3.94 44.58 14.31
C HIS A 160 5.35 45.17 14.15
N SER A 161 6.37 44.31 13.99
CA SER A 161 7.75 44.76 13.81
C SER A 161 7.94 45.57 12.51
N ARG A 162 7.26 45.16 11.40
CA ARG A 162 7.26 45.93 10.16
C ARG A 162 6.56 47.29 10.32
N TRP A 163 5.47 47.32 11.04
CA TRP A 163 4.72 48.57 11.30
C TRP A 163 5.54 49.53 12.16
N GLN A 164 6.25 49.05 13.17
CA GLN A 164 7.16 49.85 13.99
C GLN A 164 8.32 50.45 13.15
N LYS A 165 8.92 49.65 12.26
CA LYS A 165 9.94 50.14 11.33
C LYS A 165 9.40 51.22 10.40
N TYR A 166 8.22 51.02 9.87
CA TYR A 166 7.53 52.01 9.00
C TYR A 166 7.24 53.33 9.75
N LYS A 167 6.73 53.24 10.97
CA LYS A 167 6.52 54.43 11.82
C LYS A 167 7.82 55.21 12.08
N ARG A 168 8.91 54.51 12.41
CA ARG A 168 10.23 55.13 12.64
C ARG A 168 10.76 55.84 11.39
N GLN A 169 10.65 55.22 10.23
CA GLN A 169 11.07 55.83 8.96
C GLN A 169 10.24 57.06 8.63
N ARG A 170 8.92 57.03 8.83
CA ARG A 170 8.02 58.17 8.60
C ARG A 170 8.34 59.34 9.51
N MET A 171 8.69 59.10 10.77
CA MET A 171 9.11 60.14 11.72
C MET A 171 10.42 60.75 11.31
N GLN A 172 11.42 59.95 10.86
CA GLN A 172 12.73 60.44 10.40
C GLN A 172 12.55 61.32 9.12
N ARG A 173 11.70 60.92 8.18
CA ARG A 173 11.40 61.73 6.98
C ARG A 173 10.75 63.06 7.34
N ARG A 174 9.85 63.14 8.35
CA ARG A 174 9.25 64.36 8.83
C ARG A 174 10.27 65.28 9.49
N LYS A 175 11.23 64.76 10.30
CA LYS A 175 12.31 65.53 10.89
C LYS A 175 13.27 66.12 9.86
N ARG A 176 13.58 65.40 8.77
CA ARG A 176 14.43 65.92 7.67
C ARG A 176 13.77 67.03 6.84
N ARG A 177 12.43 67.08 6.76
CA ARG A 177 11.70 68.14 6.03
C ARG A 177 11.49 69.40 6.85
N ARG A 178 11.79 69.39 8.15
CA ARG A 178 11.66 70.56 9.05
C ARG A 178 13.03 71.24 9.33
N LYS A 179 14.11 70.69 8.83
CA LYS A 179 15.43 71.32 8.70
C LYS A 179 15.60 71.87 7.28
#